data_a8df843aa7c42ec88d14faa0853bec13
#
_entry.id   a8df843aa7c42ec88d14faa0853bec13
#
_cell.length_a   1.000
_cell.length_b   1.000
_cell.length_c   1.000
_cell.angle_alpha   90.00
_cell.angle_beta   90.00
_cell.angle_gamma   90.00
#
_symmetry.space_group_name_H-M   'P 1'
#
loop_
_entity.id
_entity.type
_entity.pdbx_description
1 polymer ?
#
loop_
_entity_poly.entity_id
_entity_poly.type
_entity_poly.pdbx_seq_one_letter_code
_entity_poly.pdbx_strand_id
1 'polypeptide(L)'
;MKIVLLILVFLGLFMPDLMGQPVPARDENIPYLMTFGGGGKRETSWGDDDFSQAFFFEIPEEFTEPVYIRVFDPDIGGETDEINGFWDTKMEYSIYGGKGAYSDPDARETQPENNYRSGTLLATKTFGEDKYYDNNWYTFGPFNPSEGEYTQEYQGHIFKIITEGKGGDDGNLYRYFLSTSFDENIDVEGANAFTYEYSFRMWNTADNISHIYPFIDDDCLSVKQENFDWDNDGWIRVVSVVRKGQTVKVSGEDNWAEEEFNIIDEEIGESLDFQFIKRKTPFVVKNNNVVISVRNNYGELLKFYTIPIGGVPKYKYDIKVREIEK
;
A
#
# COMPACT_ATOMS: atom_id res chain seq x y z
N MET A 1 -59.29 21.37 -22.44
CA MET A 1 -57.88 21.34 -22.87
C MET A 1 -57.04 21.04 -21.64
N LYS A 2 -56.63 19.75 -21.45
CA LYS A 2 -55.87 19.28 -20.27
C LYS A 2 -54.39 19.29 -20.67
N ILE A 3 -53.62 20.09 -19.99
CA ILE A 3 -52.15 20.15 -20.17
C ILE A 3 -51.61 19.02 -19.27
N VAL A 4 -51.00 18.00 -19.91
CA VAL A 4 -50.26 16.95 -19.23
C VAL A 4 -48.83 17.45 -19.06
N LEU A 5 -48.41 17.73 -17.83
CA LEU A 5 -47.06 18.11 -17.46
C LEU A 5 -46.23 16.83 -17.34
N LEU A 6 -45.33 16.62 -18.31
CA LEU A 6 -44.38 15.50 -18.33
C LEU A 6 -43.20 15.87 -17.43
N ILE A 7 -43.13 15.34 -16.21
CA ILE A 7 -41.98 15.48 -15.32
C ILE A 7 -40.96 14.40 -15.75
N LEU A 8 -39.91 14.80 -16.46
CA LEU A 8 -38.71 14.02 -16.70
C LEU A 8 -37.91 13.97 -15.40
N VAL A 9 -38.02 12.87 -14.66
CA VAL A 9 -37.12 12.57 -13.54
C VAL A 9 -35.78 12.13 -14.14
N PHE A 10 -34.80 13.01 -14.14
CA PHE A 10 -33.43 12.66 -14.38
C PHE A 10 -32.94 11.88 -13.15
N LEU A 11 -33.01 10.56 -13.19
CA LEU A 11 -32.20 9.71 -12.30
C LEU A 11 -30.76 9.83 -12.76
N GLY A 12 -30.04 10.79 -12.17
CA GLY A 12 -28.57 10.78 -12.20
C GLY A 12 -28.14 9.49 -11.51
N LEU A 13 -27.70 8.52 -12.30
CA LEU A 13 -26.87 7.43 -11.82
C LEU A 13 -25.62 8.10 -11.25
N PHE A 14 -25.56 8.26 -9.94
CA PHE A 14 -24.29 8.39 -9.23
C PHE A 14 -23.58 7.04 -9.43
N MET A 15 -22.81 6.92 -10.51
CA MET A 15 -21.72 5.97 -10.51
C MET A 15 -20.78 6.47 -9.43
N PRO A 16 -20.45 5.67 -8.41
CA PRO A 16 -19.30 6.01 -7.58
C PRO A 16 -18.12 6.17 -8.54
N ASP A 17 -17.41 7.27 -8.45
CA ASP A 17 -16.10 7.41 -9.08
C ASP A 17 -15.27 6.23 -8.56
N LEU A 18 -15.19 5.16 -9.34
CA LEU A 18 -14.16 4.14 -9.21
C LEU A 18 -12.87 4.86 -9.58
N MET A 19 -12.34 5.55 -8.58
CA MET A 19 -11.08 6.28 -8.70
C MET A 19 -9.99 5.24 -8.69
N GLY A 20 -9.27 5.20 -9.75
CA GLY A 20 -8.24 4.26 -10.05
C GLY A 20 -7.11 4.09 -9.05
N GLN A 21 -6.19 3.24 -9.41
CA GLN A 21 -5.26 2.58 -8.52
C GLN A 21 -3.92 3.32 -8.37
N PRO A 22 -3.89 4.51 -7.75
CA PRO A 22 -2.65 4.93 -7.16
C PRO A 22 -2.31 3.97 -6.01
N VAL A 23 -1.04 3.64 -5.85
CA VAL A 23 -0.51 2.96 -4.67
C VAL A 23 0.53 3.89 -4.05
N PRO A 24 0.32 4.39 -2.85
CA PRO A 24 -0.85 4.23 -1.98
C PRO A 24 -2.14 4.81 -2.58
N ALA A 25 -3.27 4.18 -2.26
CA ALA A 25 -4.56 4.66 -2.69
C ALA A 25 -4.98 5.93 -1.94
N ARG A 26 -5.89 6.70 -2.54
CA ARG A 26 -6.34 7.96 -1.95
C ARG A 26 -6.97 7.78 -0.56
N ASP A 27 -7.74 6.70 -0.37
CA ASP A 27 -8.43 6.43 0.89
C ASP A 27 -7.47 5.96 1.99
N GLU A 28 -6.29 5.46 1.65
CA GLU A 28 -5.23 5.12 2.60
C GLU A 28 -4.61 6.37 3.23
N ASN A 29 -4.68 7.50 2.54
CA ASN A 29 -4.09 8.78 3.00
C ASN A 29 -2.62 8.64 3.41
N ILE A 30 -1.87 7.88 2.64
CA ILE A 30 -0.42 7.69 2.76
C ILE A 30 0.26 8.50 1.67
N PRO A 31 1.26 9.34 1.97
CA PRO A 31 1.91 10.16 0.95
C PRO A 31 2.82 9.37 0.02
N TYR A 32 3.60 8.41 0.56
CA TYR A 32 4.59 7.64 -0.20
C TYR A 32 4.76 6.24 0.36
N LEU A 33 5.06 5.28 -0.52
CA LEU A 33 5.77 4.07 -0.17
C LEU A 33 7.23 4.42 0.13
N MET A 34 7.93 3.51 0.81
CA MET A 34 9.32 3.71 1.14
C MET A 34 10.11 2.43 1.04
N THR A 35 11.36 2.53 0.56
CA THR A 35 12.32 1.42 0.53
C THR A 35 13.72 1.97 0.68
N PHE A 36 14.49 1.36 1.58
CA PHE A 36 15.87 1.76 1.87
C PHE A 36 16.90 0.99 1.04
N GLY A 37 18.10 1.54 0.97
CA GLY A 37 19.26 0.85 0.44
C GLY A 37 19.68 -0.30 1.34
N GLY A 38 19.86 -1.50 0.77
CA GLY A 38 20.21 -2.70 1.54
C GLY A 38 21.70 -2.85 1.88
N GLY A 39 22.53 -1.80 1.80
CA GLY A 39 23.89 -1.69 2.31
C GLY A 39 24.86 -2.88 2.07
N GLY A 40 24.60 -3.75 1.09
CA GLY A 40 25.39 -4.97 0.84
C GLY A 40 25.27 -6.06 1.92
N LYS A 41 24.75 -5.75 3.10
CA LYS A 41 24.42 -6.68 4.19
C LYS A 41 22.93 -6.84 4.40
N ARG A 42 22.12 -6.08 3.64
CA ARG A 42 20.65 -6.01 3.80
C ARG A 42 20.23 -5.52 5.19
N GLU A 43 21.00 -4.62 5.74
CA GLU A 43 20.71 -3.86 6.94
C GLU A 43 20.93 -2.40 6.60
N THR A 44 20.04 -1.51 6.98
CA THR A 44 20.23 -0.08 6.81
C THR A 44 20.81 0.53 8.08
N SER A 45 21.41 1.71 7.96
CA SER A 45 21.87 2.45 9.14
C SER A 45 20.72 3.13 9.91
N TRP A 46 19.51 3.07 9.37
CA TRP A 46 18.29 3.58 9.95
C TRP A 46 17.54 2.53 10.78
N GLY A 47 18.07 1.28 10.81
CA GLY A 47 17.47 0.19 11.55
C GLY A 47 16.32 -0.51 10.84
N ASP A 48 16.05 -0.18 9.60
CA ASP A 48 14.94 -0.72 8.84
C ASP A 48 15.30 -2.01 8.14
N ASP A 49 14.39 -2.98 8.14
CA ASP A 49 14.50 -4.19 7.35
C ASP A 49 13.85 -4.05 5.95
N ASP A 50 13.37 -2.87 5.61
CA ASP A 50 12.59 -2.55 4.41
C ASP A 50 13.45 -2.15 3.21
N PHE A 51 14.45 -2.94 2.90
CA PHE A 51 15.22 -2.81 1.65
C PHE A 51 14.56 -3.49 0.44
N SER A 52 13.38 -4.09 0.62
CA SER A 52 12.58 -4.67 -0.46
C SER A 52 11.10 -4.64 -0.13
N GLN A 53 10.27 -4.36 -1.15
CA GLN A 53 8.82 -4.35 -1.03
C GLN A 53 8.18 -4.94 -2.28
N ALA A 54 7.15 -5.77 -2.13
CA ALA A 54 6.39 -6.36 -3.22
C ALA A 54 4.94 -5.88 -3.19
N PHE A 55 4.45 -5.43 -4.36
CA PHE A 55 3.04 -5.13 -4.58
C PHE A 55 2.49 -5.98 -5.72
N PHE A 56 1.20 -6.27 -5.63
CA PHE A 56 0.46 -7.05 -6.60
C PHE A 56 -0.64 -6.20 -7.21
N PHE A 57 -0.77 -6.25 -8.54
CA PHE A 57 -1.85 -5.61 -9.27
C PHE A 57 -2.76 -6.68 -9.83
N GLU A 58 -4.01 -6.63 -9.43
CA GLU A 58 -5.08 -7.50 -9.90
C GLU A 58 -5.79 -6.82 -11.07
N ILE A 59 -5.91 -7.52 -12.19
CA ILE A 59 -6.58 -7.05 -13.40
C ILE A 59 -7.68 -8.05 -13.73
N PRO A 60 -8.95 -7.65 -13.81
CA PRO A 60 -10.06 -8.53 -14.15
C PRO A 60 -9.86 -9.25 -15.49
N GLU A 61 -10.35 -10.50 -15.61
CA GLU A 61 -10.22 -11.32 -16.84
C GLU A 61 -10.86 -10.66 -18.07
N GLU A 62 -11.94 -9.91 -17.87
CA GLU A 62 -12.64 -9.18 -18.93
C GLU A 62 -11.89 -7.94 -19.44
N PHE A 63 -10.88 -7.47 -18.72
CA PHE A 63 -10.06 -6.36 -19.17
C PHE A 63 -8.95 -6.86 -20.10
N THR A 64 -8.98 -6.44 -21.37
CA THR A 64 -8.08 -6.95 -22.42
C THR A 64 -7.16 -5.90 -23.06
N GLU A 65 -7.36 -4.62 -22.70
CA GLU A 65 -6.51 -3.53 -23.19
C GLU A 65 -5.11 -3.64 -22.58
N PRO A 66 -4.07 -3.14 -23.26
CA PRO A 66 -2.73 -3.08 -22.67
C PRO A 66 -2.69 -2.23 -21.40
N VAL A 67 -1.91 -2.68 -20.43
CA VAL A 67 -1.70 -1.98 -19.15
C VAL A 67 -0.25 -1.54 -18.99
N TYR A 68 -0.07 -0.53 -18.16
CA TYR A 68 1.21 0.04 -17.81
C TYR A 68 1.33 0.12 -16.29
N ILE A 69 2.51 -0.20 -15.77
CA ILE A 69 2.85 -0.01 -14.36
C ILE A 69 3.79 1.19 -14.30
N ARG A 70 3.33 2.25 -13.64
CA ARG A 70 4.04 3.52 -13.55
C ARG A 70 4.60 3.70 -12.13
N VAL A 71 5.80 4.23 -12.05
CA VAL A 71 6.49 4.55 -10.80
C VAL A 71 6.77 6.04 -10.79
N PHE A 72 6.29 6.74 -9.77
CA PHE A 72 6.59 8.14 -9.50
C PHE A 72 7.82 8.23 -8.61
N ASP A 73 8.76 9.09 -8.95
CA ASP A 73 10.00 9.31 -8.19
C ASP A 73 10.81 8.02 -8.01
N PRO A 74 11.19 7.33 -9.11
CA PRO A 74 11.84 6.03 -9.01
C PRO A 74 13.34 6.09 -8.73
N ASP A 75 13.96 7.25 -8.88
CA ASP A 75 15.38 7.47 -8.62
C ASP A 75 15.64 7.75 -7.14
N ILE A 76 16.89 7.85 -6.77
CA ILE A 76 17.28 8.26 -5.42
C ILE A 76 17.86 9.67 -5.48
N GLY A 77 17.28 10.59 -4.71
CA GLY A 77 17.76 11.97 -4.70
C GLY A 77 16.68 13.01 -4.43
N GLY A 78 16.97 14.27 -4.78
CA GLY A 78 16.00 15.35 -4.68
C GLY A 78 15.71 15.83 -3.26
N GLU A 79 14.49 16.37 -3.06
CA GLU A 79 14.05 16.94 -1.78
C GLU A 79 13.11 16.00 -1.01
N THR A 80 12.59 14.97 -1.67
CA THR A 80 11.59 14.04 -1.12
C THR A 80 12.25 12.90 -0.39
N ASP A 81 13.31 12.36 -0.93
CA ASP A 81 14.03 11.22 -0.42
C ASP A 81 14.86 11.50 0.84
N GLU A 82 15.27 10.44 1.50
CA GLU A 82 16.10 10.51 2.69
C GLU A 82 17.56 10.19 2.39
N ILE A 83 18.42 11.15 2.61
CA ILE A 83 19.86 10.99 2.42
C ILE A 83 20.57 10.58 3.71
N ASN A 84 21.43 9.57 3.61
CA ASN A 84 22.40 9.26 4.65
C ASN A 84 23.83 9.50 4.16
N GLY A 85 24.34 10.69 4.40
CA GLY A 85 25.69 11.10 3.98
C GLY A 85 25.76 11.64 2.55
N PHE A 86 25.67 10.79 1.54
CA PHE A 86 25.61 11.15 0.12
C PHE A 86 24.83 10.09 -0.66
N TRP A 87 24.23 10.48 -1.79
CA TRP A 87 23.44 9.58 -2.61
C TRP A 87 24.29 8.45 -3.22
N ASP A 88 24.21 7.24 -2.67
CA ASP A 88 24.91 6.06 -3.16
C ASP A 88 24.04 4.82 -3.32
N THR A 89 22.80 4.91 -2.91
CA THR A 89 21.80 3.86 -3.13
C THR A 89 21.39 3.76 -4.60
N LYS A 90 21.00 2.57 -5.00
CA LYS A 90 20.35 2.31 -6.29
C LYS A 90 19.06 1.57 -6.06
N MET A 91 17.98 2.06 -6.67
CA MET A 91 16.68 1.43 -6.62
C MET A 91 16.45 0.58 -7.85
N GLU A 92 16.06 -0.67 -7.65
CA GLU A 92 15.69 -1.58 -8.73
C GLU A 92 14.20 -1.93 -8.65
N TYR A 93 13.52 -1.70 -9.75
CA TYR A 93 12.11 -2.07 -9.92
C TYR A 93 12.03 -3.21 -10.92
N SER A 94 11.33 -4.28 -10.55
CA SER A 94 11.19 -5.49 -11.37
C SER A 94 9.74 -5.93 -11.45
N ILE A 95 9.24 -6.11 -12.67
CA ILE A 95 7.87 -6.54 -12.95
C ILE A 95 7.87 -8.01 -13.29
N TYR A 96 7.04 -8.78 -12.60
CA TYR A 96 6.85 -10.22 -12.80
C TYR A 96 5.41 -10.53 -13.17
N GLY A 97 5.25 -11.52 -14.02
CA GLY A 97 3.96 -12.12 -14.39
C GLY A 97 4.09 -13.63 -14.56
N GLY A 98 3.09 -14.25 -15.20
CA GLY A 98 3.05 -15.68 -15.45
C GLY A 98 3.05 -16.53 -14.18
N LYS A 99 3.07 -17.85 -14.35
CA LYS A 99 2.93 -18.81 -13.25
C LYS A 99 3.99 -18.61 -12.17
N GLY A 100 3.54 -18.53 -10.93
CA GLY A 100 4.37 -18.38 -9.74
C GLY A 100 4.64 -16.91 -9.34
N ALA A 101 4.17 -15.92 -10.13
CA ALA A 101 4.29 -14.53 -9.73
C ALA A 101 3.51 -14.22 -8.46
N TYR A 102 2.39 -14.92 -8.25
CA TYR A 102 1.53 -14.82 -7.07
C TYR A 102 1.38 -16.16 -6.34
N SER A 103 1.18 -17.27 -7.08
CA SER A 103 0.86 -18.57 -6.50
C SER A 103 2.04 -19.30 -5.83
N ASP A 104 3.27 -18.86 -6.06
CA ASP A 104 4.41 -19.38 -5.32
C ASP A 104 4.28 -18.93 -3.84
N PRO A 105 4.36 -19.85 -2.85
CA PRO A 105 4.23 -19.49 -1.44
C PRO A 105 5.18 -18.38 -0.99
N ASP A 106 6.40 -18.37 -1.54
CA ASP A 106 7.43 -17.38 -1.17
C ASP A 106 7.23 -16.02 -1.91
N ALA A 107 6.32 -15.94 -2.88
CA ALA A 107 6.08 -14.71 -3.64
C ALA A 107 5.59 -13.53 -2.77
N ARG A 108 5.09 -13.82 -1.59
CA ARG A 108 4.40 -12.89 -0.69
C ARG A 108 5.31 -12.24 0.34
N GLU A 109 6.45 -12.87 0.61
CA GLU A 109 7.42 -12.40 1.61
C GLU A 109 8.70 -11.94 0.92
N THR A 110 9.11 -10.71 1.15
CA THR A 110 10.30 -10.12 0.55
C THR A 110 11.58 -10.38 1.34
N GLN A 111 11.54 -11.28 2.30
CA GLN A 111 12.73 -11.67 3.03
C GLN A 111 13.79 -12.26 2.11
N PRO A 112 15.08 -11.95 2.30
CA PRO A 112 16.13 -12.26 1.34
C PRO A 112 16.32 -13.73 1.02
N GLU A 113 15.89 -14.60 1.88
CA GLU A 113 16.06 -16.06 1.77
C GLU A 113 14.96 -16.73 0.97
N ASN A 114 13.85 -16.03 0.71
CA ASN A 114 12.69 -16.55 0.02
C ASN A 114 12.77 -16.37 -1.49
N ASN A 115 11.93 -17.13 -2.22
CA ASN A 115 11.81 -17.03 -3.68
C ASN A 115 10.82 -15.93 -4.09
N TYR A 116 10.87 -14.77 -3.42
CA TYR A 116 9.94 -13.67 -3.71
C TYR A 116 10.05 -13.12 -5.16
N ARG A 117 11.16 -13.38 -5.86
CA ARG A 117 11.34 -13.09 -7.29
C ARG A 117 10.77 -14.18 -8.21
N SER A 118 9.86 -15.02 -7.70
CA SER A 118 9.18 -16.05 -8.47
C SER A 118 8.28 -15.46 -9.58
N GLY A 119 7.97 -16.28 -10.58
CA GLY A 119 7.27 -15.87 -11.80
C GLY A 119 8.22 -15.61 -12.97
N THR A 120 7.70 -15.03 -14.03
CA THR A 120 8.46 -14.63 -15.22
C THR A 120 8.81 -13.16 -15.12
N LEU A 121 10.09 -12.82 -15.17
CA LEU A 121 10.53 -11.42 -15.23
C LEU A 121 10.14 -10.83 -16.58
N LEU A 122 9.28 -9.81 -16.57
CA LEU A 122 8.79 -9.12 -17.77
C LEU A 122 9.60 -7.85 -18.06
N ALA A 123 9.94 -7.10 -17.01
CA ALA A 123 10.75 -5.89 -17.14
C ALA A 123 11.51 -5.62 -15.85
N THR A 124 12.65 -4.95 -15.98
CA THR A 124 13.41 -4.44 -14.84
C THR A 124 14.13 -3.14 -15.20
N LYS A 125 14.29 -2.26 -14.21
CA LYS A 125 15.03 -1.01 -14.37
C LYS A 125 15.65 -0.63 -13.02
N THR A 126 16.92 -0.23 -13.09
CA THR A 126 17.67 0.31 -11.94
C THR A 126 17.86 1.80 -12.12
N PHE A 127 17.66 2.56 -11.06
CA PHE A 127 17.87 4.00 -10.96
C PHE A 127 18.96 4.27 -9.91
N GLY A 128 19.76 5.28 -10.13
CA GLY A 128 20.58 5.95 -9.12
C GLY A 128 20.08 7.38 -8.97
N GLU A 129 20.95 8.30 -8.53
CA GLU A 129 20.65 9.73 -8.59
C GLU A 129 20.45 10.16 -10.06
N ASP A 130 19.22 10.54 -10.41
CA ASP A 130 18.88 10.98 -11.77
C ASP A 130 17.81 12.07 -11.73
N LYS A 131 18.23 13.32 -11.79
CA LYS A 131 17.36 14.51 -11.75
C LYS A 131 16.25 14.55 -12.80
N TYR A 132 16.30 13.71 -13.81
CA TYR A 132 15.22 13.62 -14.79
C TYR A 132 14.00 12.93 -14.22
N TYR A 133 14.22 11.97 -13.33
CA TYR A 133 13.12 11.20 -12.71
C TYR A 133 12.73 11.71 -11.32
N ASP A 134 13.52 12.60 -10.72
CA ASP A 134 13.16 13.30 -9.48
C ASP A 134 11.79 13.98 -9.64
N ASN A 135 10.83 13.56 -8.84
CA ASN A 135 9.42 13.96 -8.91
C ASN A 135 8.72 13.70 -10.27
N ASN A 136 9.20 12.75 -11.06
CA ASN A 136 8.65 12.37 -12.36
C ASN A 136 8.25 10.90 -12.44
N TRP A 137 7.41 10.58 -13.43
CA TRP A 137 6.95 9.22 -13.68
C TRP A 137 7.91 8.47 -14.62
N TYR A 138 8.22 7.22 -14.26
CA TYR A 138 8.73 6.21 -15.17
C TYR A 138 7.63 5.18 -15.46
N THR A 139 7.55 4.70 -16.71
CA THR A 139 6.48 3.80 -17.15
C THR A 139 7.04 2.49 -17.69
N PHE A 140 6.63 1.38 -17.09
CA PHE A 140 6.86 0.03 -17.60
C PHE A 140 5.69 -0.41 -18.48
N GLY A 141 5.96 -1.23 -19.49
CA GLY A 141 4.97 -1.78 -20.40
C GLY A 141 5.13 -1.25 -21.83
N PRO A 142 4.13 -1.46 -22.71
CA PRO A 142 2.84 -2.07 -22.42
C PRO A 142 2.93 -3.55 -22.08
N PHE A 143 2.07 -4.01 -21.17
CA PHE A 143 1.86 -5.43 -20.88
C PHE A 143 0.47 -5.86 -21.34
N ASN A 144 0.37 -7.05 -21.93
CA ASN A 144 -0.93 -7.66 -22.13
C ASN A 144 -1.40 -8.24 -20.79
N PRO A 145 -2.66 -8.03 -20.33
CA PRO A 145 -3.15 -8.59 -19.09
C PRO A 145 -2.85 -10.09 -18.92
N SER A 146 -2.92 -10.88 -19.99
CA SER A 146 -2.61 -12.31 -19.98
C SER A 146 -1.14 -12.67 -19.70
N GLU A 147 -0.22 -11.70 -19.67
CA GLU A 147 1.16 -11.90 -19.20
C GLU A 147 1.24 -11.98 -17.67
N GLY A 148 0.22 -11.48 -16.94
CA GLY A 148 0.05 -11.72 -15.53
C GLY A 148 -0.25 -13.19 -15.20
N GLU A 149 -0.17 -13.59 -13.95
CA GLU A 149 -0.59 -14.91 -13.51
C GLU A 149 -2.10 -14.95 -13.35
N TYR A 150 -2.79 -15.81 -14.13
CA TYR A 150 -4.22 -16.04 -13.95
C TYR A 150 -4.50 -16.78 -12.65
N THR A 151 -5.40 -16.28 -11.85
CA THR A 151 -5.87 -16.94 -10.64
C THR A 151 -7.40 -17.03 -10.63
N GLN A 152 -7.92 -18.19 -10.21
CA GLN A 152 -9.36 -18.38 -10.10
C GLN A 152 -9.95 -17.64 -8.89
N GLU A 153 -9.15 -17.38 -7.88
CA GLU A 153 -9.52 -16.63 -6.69
C GLU A 153 -10.05 -15.24 -7.06
N TYR A 154 -9.37 -14.56 -8.00
CA TYR A 154 -9.71 -13.21 -8.44
C TYR A 154 -10.50 -13.18 -9.75
N GLN A 155 -10.61 -14.30 -10.45
CA GLN A 155 -11.09 -14.34 -11.84
C GLN A 155 -10.36 -13.29 -12.71
N GLY A 156 -9.02 -13.25 -12.57
CA GLY A 156 -8.21 -12.21 -13.19
C GLY A 156 -6.72 -12.56 -13.23
N HIS A 157 -5.94 -11.60 -13.68
CA HIS A 157 -4.50 -11.73 -13.88
C HIS A 157 -3.74 -10.89 -12.86
N ILE A 158 -2.70 -11.46 -12.25
CA ILE A 158 -1.87 -10.79 -11.24
C ILE A 158 -0.50 -10.47 -11.82
N PHE A 159 -0.12 -9.20 -11.73
CA PHE A 159 1.26 -8.74 -11.90
C PHE A 159 1.86 -8.44 -10.54
N LYS A 160 3.14 -8.73 -10.37
CA LYS A 160 3.90 -8.37 -9.18
C LYS A 160 4.97 -7.35 -9.55
N ILE A 161 5.04 -6.24 -8.80
CA ILE A 161 6.19 -5.34 -8.82
C ILE A 161 6.99 -5.53 -7.54
N ILE A 162 8.29 -5.63 -7.70
CA ILE A 162 9.24 -5.66 -6.58
C ILE A 162 10.12 -4.43 -6.69
N THR A 163 10.22 -3.68 -5.59
CA THR A 163 11.20 -2.60 -5.41
C THR A 163 12.26 -3.06 -4.46
N GLU A 164 13.51 -2.87 -4.82
CA GLU A 164 14.67 -3.28 -4.01
C GLU A 164 15.74 -2.18 -3.97
N GLY A 165 16.21 -1.87 -2.77
CA GLY A 165 17.40 -1.07 -2.56
C GLY A 165 18.68 -1.89 -2.81
N LYS A 166 19.51 -1.45 -3.74
CA LYS A 166 20.77 -2.11 -4.13
C LYS A 166 21.97 -1.27 -3.70
N GLY A 167 22.56 -1.61 -2.58
CA GLY A 167 23.66 -0.85 -2.01
C GLY A 167 23.21 0.49 -1.42
N GLY A 168 24.14 1.19 -0.76
CA GLY A 168 23.78 2.41 -0.04
C GLY A 168 22.89 2.17 1.17
N ASP A 169 22.41 3.25 1.76
CA ASP A 169 21.52 3.26 2.92
C ASP A 169 20.58 4.47 2.92
N ASP A 170 20.41 5.09 1.75
CA ASP A 170 19.42 6.16 1.55
C ASP A 170 18.01 5.58 1.41
N GLY A 171 16.99 6.35 1.77
CA GLY A 171 15.59 5.98 1.65
C GLY A 171 14.92 6.62 0.45
N ASN A 172 14.33 5.82 -0.43
CA ASN A 172 13.55 6.28 -1.58
C ASN A 172 12.05 6.29 -1.28
N LEU A 173 11.40 7.40 -1.60
CA LEU A 173 9.98 7.65 -1.43
C LEU A 173 9.26 7.71 -2.77
N TYR A 174 8.46 6.72 -3.07
CA TYR A 174 7.85 6.55 -4.38
C TYR A 174 6.35 6.22 -4.31
N ARG A 175 5.70 6.19 -5.46
CA ARG A 175 4.31 5.76 -5.61
C ARG A 175 4.16 4.95 -6.89
N TYR A 176 3.17 4.05 -6.91
CA TYR A 176 2.80 3.34 -8.13
C TYR A 176 1.48 3.84 -8.70
N PHE A 177 1.27 3.52 -9.97
CA PHE A 177 -0.02 3.65 -10.63
C PHE A 177 -0.16 2.58 -11.70
N LEU A 178 -1.24 1.78 -11.63
CA LEU A 178 -1.63 0.89 -12.72
C LEU A 178 -2.48 1.68 -13.71
N SER A 179 -2.03 1.80 -14.96
CA SER A 179 -2.63 2.70 -15.95
C SER A 179 -2.95 1.99 -17.26
N THR A 180 -3.98 2.48 -17.96
CA THR A 180 -4.25 2.15 -19.36
C THR A 180 -3.47 3.04 -20.34
N SER A 181 -2.74 4.03 -19.85
CA SER A 181 -1.95 4.98 -20.66
C SER A 181 -0.48 4.98 -20.29
N PHE A 182 0.38 5.14 -21.30
CA PHE A 182 1.82 5.28 -21.11
C PHE A 182 2.19 6.61 -20.44
N ASP A 183 1.53 7.69 -20.83
CA ASP A 183 1.92 9.07 -20.43
C ASP A 183 1.08 9.60 -19.26
N GLU A 184 -0.12 9.08 -19.04
CA GLU A 184 -1.10 9.59 -18.09
C GLU A 184 -1.50 8.53 -17.07
N ASN A 185 -2.00 8.95 -15.92
CA ASN A 185 -2.58 8.08 -14.91
C ASN A 185 -4.08 7.91 -15.22
N ILE A 186 -4.42 6.87 -15.96
CA ILE A 186 -5.79 6.50 -16.32
C ILE A 186 -6.07 5.12 -15.78
N ASP A 187 -7.13 5.00 -15.00
CA ASP A 187 -7.50 3.81 -14.27
C ASP A 187 -7.76 2.59 -15.16
N VAL A 188 -7.46 1.41 -14.63
CA VAL A 188 -7.90 0.12 -15.16
C VAL A 188 -9.19 -0.27 -14.46
N GLU A 189 -10.30 -0.29 -15.20
CA GLU A 189 -11.63 -0.57 -14.61
C GLU A 189 -11.64 -1.95 -13.92
N GLY A 190 -12.14 -1.97 -12.68
CA GLY A 190 -12.26 -3.18 -11.87
C GLY A 190 -10.95 -3.71 -11.27
N ALA A 191 -9.80 -3.11 -11.58
CA ALA A 191 -8.55 -3.57 -11.02
C ALA A 191 -8.38 -3.15 -9.54
N ASN A 192 -7.55 -3.88 -8.80
CA ASN A 192 -7.15 -3.55 -7.43
C ASN A 192 -5.65 -3.76 -7.24
N ALA A 193 -5.11 -3.22 -6.15
CA ALA A 193 -3.74 -3.49 -5.75
C ALA A 193 -3.70 -3.95 -4.29
N PHE A 194 -2.72 -4.77 -3.96
CA PHE A 194 -2.53 -5.26 -2.61
C PHE A 194 -1.06 -5.61 -2.35
N THR A 195 -0.73 -5.71 -1.08
CA THR A 195 0.55 -6.22 -0.59
C THR A 195 0.33 -7.08 0.66
N TYR A 196 1.38 -7.69 1.17
CA TYR A 196 1.38 -8.48 2.41
C TYR A 196 2.20 -7.84 3.52
N GLU A 197 3.13 -6.98 3.13
CA GLU A 197 3.91 -6.14 4.03
C GLU A 197 3.93 -4.73 3.46
N TYR A 198 3.74 -3.75 4.32
CA TYR A 198 3.61 -2.36 3.89
C TYR A 198 4.66 -1.51 4.55
N SER A 199 5.60 -0.97 3.76
CA SER A 199 6.58 0.03 4.18
C SER A 199 6.21 1.38 3.62
N PHE A 200 5.98 2.36 4.47
CA PHE A 200 5.48 3.66 4.03
C PHE A 200 5.93 4.82 4.92
N ARG A 201 5.90 6.01 4.32
CA ARG A 201 6.09 7.27 5.00
C ARG A 201 4.74 7.82 5.45
N MET A 202 4.63 8.26 6.68
CA MET A 202 3.47 8.97 7.19
C MET A 202 3.54 10.48 6.94
N TRP A 203 2.40 11.15 7.03
CA TRP A 203 2.34 12.60 7.04
C TRP A 203 3.02 13.18 8.28
N ASN A 204 3.67 14.33 8.11
CA ASN A 204 4.34 15.04 9.21
C ASN A 204 3.37 15.74 10.19
N THR A 205 2.06 15.70 9.93
CA THR A 205 1.06 16.42 10.72
C THR A 205 0.10 15.45 11.40
N ALA A 206 -0.28 15.78 12.63
CA ALA A 206 -1.20 14.96 13.43
C ALA A 206 -2.67 14.99 12.96
N ASP A 207 -3.01 15.81 11.97
CA ASP A 207 -4.37 15.93 11.47
C ASP A 207 -4.68 14.91 10.35
N ASN A 208 -3.64 14.24 9.84
CA ASN A 208 -3.75 13.19 8.86
C ASN A 208 -3.69 11.82 9.54
N ILE A 209 -4.66 10.98 9.26
CA ILE A 209 -4.72 9.59 9.69
C ILE A 209 -4.44 8.75 8.45
N SER A 210 -3.42 7.89 8.51
CA SER A 210 -3.16 6.91 7.46
C SER A 210 -3.90 5.61 7.76
N HIS A 211 -4.34 4.92 6.72
CA HIS A 211 -5.19 3.75 6.80
C HIS A 211 -4.58 2.59 6.03
N ILE A 212 -4.59 1.40 6.60
CA ILE A 212 -4.23 0.14 5.93
C ILE A 212 -5.34 -0.87 6.16
N TYR A 213 -5.65 -1.66 5.13
CA TYR A 213 -6.83 -2.50 5.10
C TYR A 213 -6.49 -4.00 4.97
N PRO A 214 -6.04 -4.67 6.06
CA PRO A 214 -5.89 -6.13 6.04
C PRO A 214 -7.25 -6.80 5.86
N PHE A 215 -7.32 -7.76 4.95
CA PHE A 215 -8.51 -8.56 4.66
C PHE A 215 -8.52 -9.81 5.53
N ILE A 216 -9.68 -10.12 6.11
CA ILE A 216 -9.87 -11.27 7.00
C ILE A 216 -10.47 -12.43 6.22
N ASP A 217 -9.68 -13.47 6.01
CA ASP A 217 -10.11 -14.71 5.34
C ASP A 217 -11.09 -15.53 6.21
N ASP A 218 -11.81 -16.45 5.58
CA ASP A 218 -12.93 -17.21 6.17
C ASP A 218 -12.53 -18.08 7.39
N ASP A 219 -11.29 -18.49 7.52
CA ASP A 219 -10.78 -19.36 8.58
C ASP A 219 -9.90 -18.63 9.62
N CYS A 220 -9.88 -17.31 9.56
CA CYS A 220 -9.11 -16.48 10.47
C CYS A 220 -9.80 -16.35 11.83
N LEU A 221 -9.18 -16.88 12.90
CA LEU A 221 -9.69 -16.81 14.28
C LEU A 221 -9.06 -15.68 15.09
N SER A 222 -7.79 -15.40 14.85
CA SER A 222 -7.04 -14.30 15.45
C SER A 222 -6.05 -13.72 14.45
N VAL A 223 -5.67 -12.49 14.68
CA VAL A 223 -4.59 -11.86 13.94
C VAL A 223 -3.52 -11.33 14.87
N LYS A 224 -2.27 -11.45 14.43
CA LYS A 224 -1.11 -10.84 15.06
C LYS A 224 -0.63 -9.73 14.13
N GLN A 225 -0.68 -8.48 14.59
CA GLN A 225 -0.03 -7.36 13.92
C GLN A 225 1.41 -7.25 14.39
N GLU A 226 2.30 -6.93 13.48
CA GLU A 226 3.72 -6.66 13.73
C GLU A 226 4.03 -5.33 13.06
N ASN A 227 4.56 -4.37 13.83
CA ASN A 227 4.97 -3.08 13.27
C ASN A 227 6.37 -2.72 13.74
N PHE A 228 7.09 -1.95 12.90
CA PHE A 228 8.48 -1.58 13.12
C PHE A 228 8.66 -0.07 12.91
N ASP A 229 9.56 0.51 13.66
CA ASP A 229 10.13 1.85 13.52
C ASP A 229 9.13 3.03 13.51
N TRP A 230 8.04 2.94 14.26
CA TRP A 230 7.14 4.09 14.41
C TRP A 230 7.45 4.96 15.65
N ASP A 231 8.60 4.88 16.26
CA ASP A 231 9.16 5.79 17.27
C ASP A 231 8.25 6.13 18.45
N ASN A 232 7.22 5.37 18.73
CA ASN A 232 6.15 5.74 19.66
C ASN A 232 5.47 7.09 19.31
N ASP A 233 5.46 7.50 18.06
CA ASP A 233 4.98 8.82 17.64
C ASP A 233 3.47 8.98 17.63
N GLY A 234 2.74 7.92 17.96
CA GLY A 234 1.27 7.98 17.96
C GLY A 234 0.60 6.72 18.45
N TRP A 235 -0.49 6.37 17.80
CA TRP A 235 -1.32 5.21 18.10
C TRP A 235 -1.67 4.46 16.83
N ILE A 236 -1.73 3.14 16.92
CA ILE A 236 -2.41 2.31 15.94
C ILE A 236 -3.77 1.93 16.53
N ARG A 237 -4.83 2.17 15.78
CA ARG A 237 -6.19 1.86 16.17
C ARG A 237 -6.85 1.01 15.11
N VAL A 238 -7.45 -0.11 15.53
CA VAL A 238 -8.18 -1.02 14.64
C VAL A 238 -9.66 -0.69 14.70
N VAL A 239 -10.26 -0.44 13.55
CA VAL A 239 -11.69 -0.20 13.35
C VAL A 239 -12.23 -1.27 12.40
N SER A 240 -13.44 -1.73 12.62
CA SER A 240 -14.14 -2.66 11.72
C SER A 240 -15.64 -2.41 11.74
N VAL A 241 -16.41 -3.25 11.06
CA VAL A 241 -17.88 -3.23 11.10
C VAL A 241 -18.45 -3.33 12.53
N VAL A 242 -17.69 -3.91 13.46
CA VAL A 242 -18.07 -4.09 14.87
C VAL A 242 -17.14 -3.41 15.87
N ARG A 243 -15.85 -3.20 15.53
CA ARG A 243 -14.88 -2.53 16.41
C ARG A 243 -14.93 -1.02 16.24
N LYS A 244 -15.06 -0.32 17.35
CA LYS A 244 -15.13 1.15 17.35
C LYS A 244 -13.78 1.82 17.67
N GLY A 245 -12.70 1.10 17.51
CA GLY A 245 -11.35 1.59 17.73
C GLY A 245 -10.64 0.91 18.90
N GLN A 246 -10.17 -0.32 18.69
CA GLN A 246 -9.25 -0.99 19.59
C GLN A 246 -7.83 -0.47 19.32
N THR A 247 -7.12 -0.02 20.34
CA THR A 247 -5.70 0.34 20.19
C THR A 247 -4.84 -0.91 20.28
N VAL A 248 -3.78 -0.96 19.50
CA VAL A 248 -2.77 -2.01 19.53
C VAL A 248 -1.39 -1.41 19.83
N LYS A 249 -0.43 -2.27 20.19
CA LYS A 249 0.92 -1.83 20.51
C LYS A 249 1.60 -1.14 19.33
N VAL A 250 2.41 -0.16 19.66
CA VAL A 250 3.18 0.68 18.75
C VAL A 250 4.66 0.43 19.01
N SER A 251 5.44 0.35 17.94
CA SER A 251 6.89 0.20 17.98
C SER A 251 7.60 1.47 18.45
N GLY A 252 8.81 1.30 18.98
CA GLY A 252 9.76 2.38 19.24
C GLY A 252 10.78 2.46 18.12
N GLU A 253 11.75 3.36 18.26
CA GLU A 253 12.91 3.52 17.39
C GLU A 253 13.67 2.20 17.28
N ASP A 254 13.96 1.73 16.09
CA ASP A 254 14.68 0.49 15.76
C ASP A 254 14.12 -0.77 16.46
N ASN A 255 12.83 -0.82 16.75
CA ASN A 255 12.24 -1.95 17.47
C ASN A 255 10.94 -2.44 16.85
N TRP A 256 10.72 -3.72 16.94
CA TRP A 256 9.44 -4.35 16.63
C TRP A 256 8.46 -4.29 17.81
N ALA A 257 7.20 -4.07 17.50
CA ALA A 257 6.10 -4.31 18.43
C ALA A 257 5.09 -5.28 17.81
N GLU A 258 4.58 -6.18 18.64
CA GLU A 258 3.57 -7.15 18.20
C GLU A 258 2.40 -7.20 19.18
N GLU A 259 1.21 -7.43 18.67
CA GLU A 259 0.02 -7.70 19.46
C GLU A 259 -0.95 -8.60 18.72
N GLU A 260 -1.48 -9.59 19.43
CA GLU A 260 -2.48 -10.51 18.92
C GLU A 260 -3.86 -10.17 19.49
N PHE A 261 -4.90 -10.28 18.64
CA PHE A 261 -6.30 -10.16 19.07
C PHE A 261 -7.21 -11.07 18.26
N ASN A 262 -8.31 -11.52 18.89
CA ASN A 262 -9.28 -12.39 18.25
C ASN A 262 -10.11 -11.64 17.21
N ILE A 263 -10.45 -12.31 16.13
CA ILE A 263 -11.41 -11.86 15.12
C ILE A 263 -12.82 -12.13 15.63
N ILE A 264 -13.76 -11.25 15.27
CA ILE A 264 -15.18 -11.35 15.55
C ILE A 264 -15.85 -11.85 14.29
N ASP A 265 -16.85 -12.74 14.41
CA ASP A 265 -17.48 -13.41 13.25
C ASP A 265 -17.93 -12.47 12.13
N GLU A 266 -18.40 -11.26 12.48
CA GLU A 266 -18.81 -10.24 11.53
C GLU A 266 -17.67 -9.55 10.78
N GLU A 267 -16.41 -9.82 11.16
CA GLU A 267 -15.23 -9.28 10.49
C GLU A 267 -14.70 -10.22 9.40
N ILE A 268 -15.17 -11.49 9.39
CA ILE A 268 -14.78 -12.48 8.39
C ILE A 268 -15.31 -12.07 7.01
N GLY A 269 -14.45 -12.12 6.00
CA GLY A 269 -14.76 -11.68 4.64
C GLY A 269 -14.75 -10.15 4.45
N GLU A 270 -14.32 -9.40 5.45
CA GLU A 270 -14.26 -7.94 5.45
C GLU A 270 -12.84 -7.45 5.69
N SER A 271 -12.55 -6.22 5.26
CA SER A 271 -11.30 -5.54 5.62
C SER A 271 -11.40 -4.89 7.00
N LEU A 272 -10.36 -5.04 7.81
CA LEU A 272 -10.17 -4.15 8.95
C LEU A 272 -9.59 -2.82 8.49
N ASP A 273 -9.72 -1.77 9.31
CA ASP A 273 -9.07 -0.47 9.11
C ASP A 273 -8.06 -0.24 10.24
N PHE A 274 -6.78 -0.42 9.93
CA PHE A 274 -5.68 -0.05 10.80
C PHE A 274 -5.36 1.43 10.59
N GLN A 275 -5.68 2.23 11.57
CA GLN A 275 -5.54 3.67 11.54
C GLN A 275 -4.29 4.11 12.30
N PHE A 276 -3.35 4.69 11.57
CA PHE A 276 -2.13 5.27 12.11
C PHE A 276 -2.38 6.74 12.43
N ILE A 277 -2.40 7.06 13.72
CA ILE A 277 -2.77 8.38 14.25
C ILE A 277 -1.55 8.99 14.94
N LYS A 278 -0.96 10.00 14.32
CA LYS A 278 0.22 10.67 14.86
C LYS A 278 -0.12 11.52 16.08
N ARG A 279 0.77 11.51 17.08
CA ARG A 279 0.67 12.39 18.24
C ARG A 279 0.92 13.84 17.84
N LYS A 280 0.11 14.76 18.39
CA LYS A 280 0.42 16.20 18.28
C LYS A 280 1.68 16.54 19.07
N THR A 281 2.72 16.93 18.36
CA THR A 281 3.96 17.42 18.94
C THR A 281 4.21 18.86 18.49
N PRO A 282 4.90 19.70 19.29
CA PRO A 282 5.29 21.03 18.85
C PRO A 282 6.41 21.03 17.81
N PHE A 283 6.99 19.86 17.53
CA PHE A 283 8.08 19.68 16.59
C PHE A 283 7.60 18.85 15.40
N VAL A 284 8.11 19.20 14.21
CA VAL A 284 7.91 18.37 13.00
C VAL A 284 8.87 17.20 13.08
N VAL A 285 8.35 16.00 13.17
CA VAL A 285 9.15 14.78 13.02
C VAL A 285 9.25 14.51 11.52
N LYS A 286 10.45 14.43 10.98
CA LYS A 286 10.67 14.30 9.54
C LYS A 286 10.58 12.85 9.06
N ASN A 287 11.07 11.91 9.86
CA ASN A 287 11.16 10.50 9.51
C ASN A 287 10.03 9.73 10.22
N ASN A 288 8.87 9.63 9.61
CA ASN A 288 7.74 8.88 10.14
C ASN A 288 7.52 7.65 9.27
N ASN A 289 8.49 6.76 9.29
CA ASN A 289 8.42 5.51 8.56
C ASN A 289 7.69 4.47 9.40
N VAL A 290 7.02 3.56 8.75
CA VAL A 290 6.38 2.42 9.39
C VAL A 290 6.46 1.23 8.46
N VAL A 291 6.91 0.09 8.99
CA VAL A 291 6.69 -1.22 8.39
C VAL A 291 5.57 -1.90 9.17
N ILE A 292 4.63 -2.51 8.47
CA ILE A 292 3.58 -3.31 9.10
C ILE A 292 3.30 -4.58 8.32
N SER A 293 3.13 -5.68 9.06
CA SER A 293 2.54 -6.92 8.58
C SER A 293 1.47 -7.42 9.55
N VAL A 294 0.53 -8.21 9.04
CA VAL A 294 -0.50 -8.87 9.85
C VAL A 294 -0.57 -10.34 9.46
N ARG A 295 -0.51 -11.22 10.45
CA ARG A 295 -0.58 -12.67 10.25
C ARG A 295 -1.85 -13.23 10.91
N ASN A 296 -2.43 -14.24 10.28
CA ASN A 296 -3.52 -15.00 10.86
C ASN A 296 -3.02 -16.00 11.94
N ASN A 297 -3.94 -16.73 12.57
CA ASN A 297 -3.64 -17.74 13.59
C ASN A 297 -2.82 -18.95 13.08
N TYR A 298 -2.61 -19.09 11.77
CA TYR A 298 -1.72 -20.09 11.16
C TYR A 298 -0.32 -19.53 10.86
N GLY A 299 -0.10 -18.23 11.11
CA GLY A 299 1.15 -17.53 10.81
C GLY A 299 1.28 -17.06 9.37
N GLU A 300 0.22 -17.15 8.58
CA GLU A 300 0.19 -16.68 7.19
C GLU A 300 -0.07 -15.18 7.13
N LEU A 301 0.63 -14.48 6.24
CA LEU A 301 0.44 -13.05 5.99
C LEU A 301 -0.93 -12.77 5.38
N LEU A 302 -1.62 -11.77 5.91
CA LEU A 302 -2.86 -11.26 5.36
C LEU A 302 -2.59 -10.21 4.28
N LYS A 303 -3.51 -10.13 3.30
CA LYS A 303 -3.46 -9.14 2.23
C LYS A 303 -3.91 -7.77 2.73
N PHE A 304 -3.16 -6.75 2.42
CA PHE A 304 -3.57 -5.37 2.56
C PHE A 304 -4.09 -4.87 1.20
N TYR A 305 -5.38 -4.74 1.04
CA TYR A 305 -5.96 -4.15 -0.17
C TYR A 305 -5.92 -2.63 -0.11
N THR A 306 -5.53 -2.00 -1.20
CA THR A 306 -5.56 -0.53 -1.31
C THR A 306 -6.99 0.00 -1.40
N ILE A 307 -7.91 -0.80 -1.94
CA ILE A 307 -9.36 -0.56 -1.89
C ILE A 307 -9.96 -1.63 -0.97
N PRO A 308 -10.46 -1.27 0.22
CA PRO A 308 -10.95 -2.25 1.17
C PRO A 308 -12.14 -3.03 0.63
N ILE A 309 -12.16 -4.33 0.92
CA ILE A 309 -13.24 -5.25 0.57
C ILE A 309 -14.30 -5.24 1.67
N GLY A 310 -15.58 -5.32 1.27
CA GLY A 310 -16.73 -5.43 2.17
C GLY A 310 -17.20 -4.12 2.79
N GLY A 311 -16.39 -3.14 2.85
CA GLY A 311 -16.78 -1.83 3.34
C GLY A 311 -16.44 -1.57 4.79
N VAL A 312 -15.30 -0.95 5.03
CA VAL A 312 -14.94 -0.40 6.34
C VAL A 312 -15.86 0.79 6.66
N PRO A 313 -16.46 0.87 7.85
CA PRO A 313 -17.27 2.00 8.23
C PRO A 313 -16.44 3.28 8.19
N LYS A 314 -16.72 4.17 7.26
CA LYS A 314 -16.12 5.51 7.24
C LYS A 314 -16.77 6.31 8.37
N TYR A 315 -16.22 6.24 9.58
CA TYR A 315 -16.64 7.10 10.68
C TYR A 315 -16.23 8.55 10.37
N LYS A 316 -17.19 9.32 9.87
CA LYS A 316 -17.08 10.78 9.93
C LYS A 316 -17.27 11.18 11.39
N TYR A 317 -16.20 11.53 12.06
CA TYR A 317 -16.30 12.17 13.37
C TYR A 317 -16.86 13.59 13.17
N ASP A 318 -18.16 13.77 13.39
CA ASP A 318 -18.73 15.08 13.66
C ASP A 318 -18.32 15.49 15.08
N ILE A 319 -17.15 16.12 15.19
CA ILE A 319 -16.71 16.75 16.45
C ILE A 319 -17.58 18.01 16.62
N LYS A 320 -18.71 17.88 17.28
CA LYS A 320 -19.47 19.02 17.76
C LYS A 320 -18.72 19.60 18.97
N VAL A 321 -17.90 20.58 18.74
CA VAL A 321 -17.34 21.43 19.84
C VAL A 321 -18.53 22.16 20.45
N ARG A 322 -18.94 21.78 21.66
CA ARG A 322 -19.83 22.61 22.47
C ARG A 322 -18.96 23.64 23.20
N GLU A 323 -19.09 24.90 22.84
CA GLU A 323 -18.64 25.99 23.72
C GLU A 323 -19.37 25.85 25.05
N ILE A 324 -18.58 25.67 26.10
CA ILE A 324 -19.08 25.79 27.47
C ILE A 324 -19.00 27.28 27.80
N GLU A 325 -20.14 27.99 27.69
CA GLU A 325 -20.26 29.32 28.25
C GLU A 325 -19.98 29.24 29.77
N LYS A 326 -19.02 30.08 30.22
CA LYS A 326 -18.67 30.24 31.64
C LYS A 326 -19.62 31.20 32.31
#